data_b2abfd3696d1b853b72371b27fd8578d
#
_entry.id   b2abfd3696d1b853b72371b27fd8578d
#
_cell.length_a   1.000
_cell.length_b   1.000
_cell.length_c   1.000
_cell.angle_alpha   90.00
_cell.angle_beta   90.00
_cell.angle_gamma   90.00
#
_symmetry.space_group_name_H-M   'P 1'
#
loop_
_entity.id
_entity.type
_entity.pdbx_description
1 polymer ?
#
loop_
_entity_poly.entity_id
_entity_poly.type
_entity_poly.pdbx_seq_one_letter_code
_entity_poly.pdbx_strand_id
1 'polypeptide(L)'
;MNRFHPSTLALACLSIVLILAAACVAVPLPTAAPTAAPTAPPSTTITNIVWQWTSVTNRPTGETTTVSNPQNYTITFRDDGTLSGQADCNTFTGTYSQASGFDITLGASTMAACAEGSLDQQYLELLGNVAAGGPDGKGNLALETAGGEQRMLFVNGGAAPAP
;
A
#
# COMPACT_ATOMS: atom_id res chain seq x y z
N MET A 1 17.12 46.04 -68.39
CA MET A 1 18.32 46.80 -68.69
C MET A 1 19.36 46.38 -67.69
N ASN A 2 20.24 45.49 -68.15
CA ASN A 2 21.67 45.67 -68.26
C ASN A 2 22.34 46.10 -66.98
N ARG A 3 23.36 45.46 -66.48
CA ARG A 3 24.55 44.85 -67.14
C ARG A 3 25.32 43.95 -66.18
N PHE A 4 25.86 42.94 -66.79
CA PHE A 4 27.05 42.15 -66.49
C PHE A 4 28.29 42.99 -66.11
N HIS A 5 29.20 42.57 -65.30
CA HIS A 5 30.46 41.94 -65.67
C HIS A 5 31.43 41.82 -64.46
N PRO A 6 32.57 41.19 -64.66
CA PRO A 6 32.92 39.95 -63.97
C PRO A 6 34.31 40.04 -63.29
N SER A 7 34.71 38.86 -62.76
CA SER A 7 36.10 38.39 -62.62
C SER A 7 37.08 39.16 -61.75
N THR A 8 37.65 38.47 -60.80
CA THR A 8 39.03 37.98 -61.01
C THR A 8 39.38 36.95 -59.96
N LEU A 9 39.99 35.87 -60.44
CA LEU A 9 40.77 34.89 -59.71
C LEU A 9 41.89 35.56 -58.88
N ALA A 10 42.08 35.01 -57.67
CA ALA A 10 43.44 34.90 -57.15
C ALA A 10 43.50 33.71 -56.19
N LEU A 11 44.29 32.74 -56.57
CA LEU A 11 44.86 31.65 -55.80
C LEU A 11 45.52 32.17 -54.50
N ALA A 12 45.39 31.45 -53.39
CA ALA A 12 46.55 30.97 -52.64
C ALA A 12 46.18 30.19 -51.42
N CYS A 13 46.60 28.95 -51.40
CA CYS A 13 47.26 28.22 -50.28
C CYS A 13 46.53 28.03 -49.01
N LEU A 14 46.01 26.84 -48.81
CA LEU A 14 46.62 25.77 -48.04
C LEU A 14 46.91 26.11 -46.57
N SER A 15 45.99 25.76 -45.69
CA SER A 15 46.32 25.28 -44.35
C SER A 15 45.13 24.45 -43.82
N ILE A 16 45.22 23.16 -44.07
CA ILE A 16 44.34 22.17 -43.42
C ILE A 16 44.82 22.04 -41.96
N VAL A 17 44.17 22.69 -41.02
CA VAL A 17 44.29 22.37 -39.62
C VAL A 17 43.18 21.40 -39.26
N LEU A 18 43.52 20.14 -39.23
CA LEU A 18 42.68 19.05 -38.77
C LEU A 18 42.55 19.13 -37.26
N ILE A 19 41.52 19.80 -36.76
CA ILE A 19 41.16 19.76 -35.34
C ILE A 19 40.29 18.53 -35.15
N LEU A 20 40.88 17.43 -34.70
CA LEU A 20 40.15 16.30 -34.13
C LEU A 20 39.54 16.76 -32.82
N ALA A 21 38.31 17.24 -32.83
CA ALA A 21 37.49 17.33 -31.64
C ALA A 21 37.02 15.94 -31.29
N ALA A 22 37.69 15.29 -30.31
CA ALA A 22 37.21 14.09 -29.70
C ALA A 22 35.93 14.44 -28.90
N ALA A 23 34.76 14.27 -29.51
CA ALA A 23 33.49 14.32 -28.81
C ALA A 23 33.40 13.12 -27.87
N CYS A 24 33.70 13.32 -26.59
CA CYS A 24 33.31 12.35 -25.55
C CYS A 24 31.78 12.31 -25.49
N VAL A 25 31.20 11.37 -26.20
CA VAL A 25 29.80 11.02 -26.03
C VAL A 25 29.69 10.34 -24.65
N ALA A 26 29.22 11.08 -23.64
CA ALA A 26 28.84 10.49 -22.38
C ALA A 26 27.60 9.59 -22.64
N VAL A 27 27.80 8.29 -22.67
CA VAL A 27 26.72 7.31 -22.68
C VAL A 27 26.04 7.41 -21.30
N PRO A 28 24.74 7.81 -21.22
CA PRO A 28 24.06 7.77 -19.93
C PRO A 28 24.00 6.32 -19.47
N LEU A 29 24.52 6.06 -18.26
CA LEU A 29 24.30 4.77 -17.59
C LEU A 29 22.79 4.54 -17.49
N PRO A 30 22.31 3.33 -17.84
CA PRO A 30 20.92 2.98 -17.59
C PRO A 30 20.64 3.13 -16.10
N THR A 31 19.79 4.07 -15.75
CA THR A 31 19.23 4.17 -14.39
C THR A 31 18.48 2.88 -14.14
N ALA A 32 19.00 2.06 -13.21
CA ALA A 32 18.30 0.84 -12.81
C ALA A 32 16.89 1.23 -12.38
N ALA A 33 15.89 0.70 -13.07
CA ALA A 33 14.51 0.82 -12.64
C ALA A 33 14.39 0.24 -11.23
N PRO A 34 13.61 0.86 -10.31
CA PRO A 34 13.40 0.28 -9.00
C PRO A 34 12.87 -1.15 -9.18
N THR A 35 13.65 -2.12 -8.72
CA THR A 35 13.24 -3.52 -8.68
C THR A 35 11.98 -3.56 -7.83
N ALA A 36 10.83 -3.88 -8.43
CA ALA A 36 9.61 -4.12 -7.70
C ALA A 36 9.91 -5.19 -6.64
N ALA A 37 9.62 -4.88 -5.38
CA ALA A 37 9.75 -5.86 -4.30
C ALA A 37 8.96 -7.12 -4.71
N PRO A 38 9.50 -8.32 -4.48
CA PRO A 38 8.80 -9.55 -4.82
C PRO A 38 7.45 -9.55 -4.12
N THR A 39 6.37 -9.58 -4.91
CA THR A 39 5.02 -9.75 -4.41
C THR A 39 4.97 -11.11 -3.71
N ALA A 40 4.83 -11.11 -2.39
CA ALA A 40 4.67 -12.35 -1.63
C ALA A 40 3.49 -13.14 -2.22
N PRO A 41 3.59 -14.48 -2.33
CA PRO A 41 2.47 -15.29 -2.78
C PRO A 41 1.26 -15.03 -1.87
N PRO A 42 0.02 -15.08 -2.40
CA PRO A 42 -1.18 -14.83 -1.62
C PRO A 42 -1.22 -15.79 -0.42
N SER A 43 -1.24 -15.23 0.78
CA SER A 43 -1.31 -16.02 2.01
C SER A 43 -2.68 -16.69 2.09
N THR A 44 -2.69 -18.00 2.32
CA THR A 44 -3.92 -18.76 2.63
C THR A 44 -4.25 -18.70 4.12
N THR A 45 -3.33 -18.22 4.95
CA THR A 45 -3.50 -18.03 6.39
C THR A 45 -3.65 -16.56 6.73
N ILE A 46 -4.39 -16.28 7.79
CA ILE A 46 -4.55 -14.92 8.34
C ILE A 46 -3.66 -14.69 9.57
N THR A 47 -3.05 -15.74 10.11
CA THR A 47 -2.31 -15.69 11.38
C THR A 47 -0.89 -15.16 11.19
N ASN A 48 -0.38 -14.54 12.27
CA ASN A 48 0.98 -14.00 12.36
C ASN A 48 1.32 -12.94 11.29
N ILE A 49 0.28 -12.24 10.82
CA ILE A 49 0.37 -11.11 9.89
C ILE A 49 -0.23 -9.89 10.59
N VAL A 50 0.42 -8.73 10.42
CA VAL A 50 -0.15 -7.44 10.80
C VAL A 50 -1.08 -7.00 9.67
N TRP A 51 -2.36 -7.07 9.87
CA TRP A 51 -3.37 -6.61 8.91
C TRP A 51 -3.67 -5.14 9.15
N GLN A 52 -3.59 -4.31 8.12
CA GLN A 52 -3.82 -2.86 8.15
C GLN A 52 -5.14 -2.54 7.49
N TRP A 53 -6.07 -1.92 8.22
CA TRP A 53 -7.39 -1.56 7.72
C TRP A 53 -7.31 -0.42 6.71
N THR A 54 -7.81 -0.63 5.50
CA THR A 54 -7.75 0.36 4.41
C THR A 54 -9.08 0.99 4.08
N SER A 55 -10.17 0.25 4.24
CA SER A 55 -11.50 0.77 3.94
C SER A 55 -12.61 -0.08 4.55
N VAL A 56 -13.79 0.53 4.67
CA VAL A 56 -15.05 -0.18 4.88
C VAL A 56 -16.07 0.27 3.85
N THR A 57 -16.79 -0.68 3.28
CA THR A 57 -17.88 -0.44 2.33
C THR A 57 -19.20 -0.86 2.95
N ASN A 58 -20.14 0.07 3.03
CA ASN A 58 -21.53 -0.21 3.33
C ASN A 58 -22.19 -0.75 2.07
N ARG A 59 -22.50 -2.05 2.04
CA ARG A 59 -23.04 -2.71 0.85
C ARG A 59 -24.44 -2.25 0.45
N PRO A 60 -25.38 -2.02 1.37
CA PRO A 60 -26.71 -1.49 1.04
C PRO A 60 -26.67 -0.14 0.34
N THR A 61 -25.76 0.77 0.73
CA THR A 61 -25.68 2.12 0.13
C THR A 61 -24.60 2.24 -0.94
N GLY A 62 -23.62 1.34 -0.95
CA GLY A 62 -22.43 1.42 -1.80
C GLY A 62 -21.40 2.45 -1.33
N GLU A 63 -21.64 3.09 -0.19
CA GLU A 63 -20.72 4.08 0.38
C GLU A 63 -19.46 3.42 0.92
N THR A 64 -18.31 4.04 0.65
CA THR A 64 -17.01 3.54 1.13
C THR A 64 -16.28 4.62 1.90
N THR A 65 -15.91 4.30 3.14
CA THR A 65 -15.00 5.09 3.96
C THR A 65 -13.59 4.56 3.77
N THR A 66 -12.65 5.43 3.39
CA THR A 66 -11.23 5.10 3.24
C THR A 66 -10.44 5.55 4.46
N VAL A 67 -9.54 4.70 4.94
CA VAL A 67 -8.67 4.98 6.08
C VAL A 67 -7.40 5.67 5.60
N SER A 68 -7.17 6.91 6.05
CA SER A 68 -6.03 7.72 5.59
C SER A 68 -4.68 7.19 6.08
N ASN A 69 -4.64 6.57 7.26
CA ASN A 69 -3.41 6.05 7.90
C ASN A 69 -3.60 4.58 8.33
N PRO A 70 -3.60 3.63 7.39
CA PRO A 70 -3.88 2.22 7.68
C PRO A 70 -2.97 1.59 8.75
N GLN A 71 -1.72 2.07 8.86
CA GLN A 71 -0.76 1.62 9.86
C GLN A 71 -1.20 1.89 11.31
N ASN A 72 -2.13 2.83 11.52
CA ASN A 72 -2.69 3.13 12.85
C ASN A 72 -3.88 2.24 13.21
N TYR A 73 -4.41 1.48 12.25
CA TYR A 73 -5.58 0.61 12.45
C TYR A 73 -5.21 -0.81 12.06
N THR A 74 -4.69 -1.55 13.02
CA THR A 74 -4.13 -2.88 12.75
C THR A 74 -4.80 -3.95 13.59
N ILE A 75 -4.78 -5.19 13.07
CA ILE A 75 -5.16 -6.39 13.81
C ILE A 75 -4.21 -7.53 13.45
N THR A 76 -3.82 -8.29 14.43
CA THR A 76 -2.99 -9.49 14.31
C THR A 76 -3.70 -10.66 14.96
N PHE A 77 -3.91 -11.71 14.20
CA PHE A 77 -4.45 -12.99 14.70
C PHE A 77 -3.29 -13.93 15.01
N ARG A 78 -3.39 -14.67 16.10
CA ARG A 78 -2.39 -15.66 16.53
C ARG A 78 -2.93 -17.07 16.37
N ASP A 79 -2.05 -18.03 16.22
CA ASP A 79 -2.42 -19.45 16.05
C ASP A 79 -3.11 -20.03 17.29
N ASP A 80 -2.94 -19.42 18.46
CA ASP A 80 -3.59 -19.82 19.73
C ASP A 80 -5.01 -19.27 19.90
N GLY A 81 -5.56 -18.58 18.87
CA GLY A 81 -6.89 -17.98 18.92
C GLY A 81 -6.94 -16.61 19.60
N THR A 82 -5.80 -16.06 20.02
CA THR A 82 -5.73 -14.69 20.51
C THR A 82 -5.60 -13.68 19.37
N LEU A 83 -5.97 -12.44 19.65
CA LEU A 83 -5.73 -11.32 18.76
C LEU A 83 -5.25 -10.08 19.51
N SER A 84 -4.55 -9.21 18.81
CA SER A 84 -4.17 -7.89 19.30
C SER A 84 -4.16 -6.90 18.17
N GLY A 85 -4.28 -5.63 18.48
CA GLY A 85 -4.26 -4.60 17.45
C GLY A 85 -4.15 -3.20 18.00
N GLN A 86 -4.16 -2.26 17.07
CA GLN A 86 -4.16 -0.83 17.31
C GLN A 86 -5.37 -0.20 16.63
N ALA A 87 -6.06 0.66 17.35
CA ALA A 87 -7.16 1.49 16.87
C ALA A 87 -6.74 2.95 17.07
N ASP A 88 -6.01 3.48 16.12
CA ASP A 88 -5.36 4.78 16.13
C ASP A 88 -4.44 4.97 17.35
N CYS A 89 -4.83 5.75 18.34
CA CYS A 89 -4.05 5.98 19.56
C CYS A 89 -4.28 4.92 20.65
N ASN A 90 -5.22 4.00 20.44
CA ASN A 90 -5.59 2.95 21.36
C ASN A 90 -5.06 1.58 20.93
N THR A 91 -4.75 0.72 21.90
CA THR A 91 -4.43 -0.69 21.67
C THR A 91 -5.52 -1.57 22.25
N PHE A 92 -5.74 -2.73 21.64
CA PHE A 92 -6.73 -3.70 22.12
C PHE A 92 -6.22 -5.13 22.00
N THR A 93 -6.85 -6.00 22.76
CA THR A 93 -6.65 -7.45 22.69
C THR A 93 -8.00 -8.13 22.60
N GLY A 94 -7.99 -9.43 22.33
CA GLY A 94 -9.21 -10.23 22.28
C GLY A 94 -8.93 -11.66 21.87
N THR A 95 -9.97 -12.34 21.44
CA THR A 95 -9.93 -13.69 20.89
C THR A 95 -10.71 -13.76 19.60
N TYR A 96 -10.42 -14.76 18.78
CA TYR A 96 -11.18 -15.03 17.58
C TYR A 96 -11.37 -16.52 17.38
N SER A 97 -12.38 -16.88 16.59
CA SER A 97 -12.66 -18.25 16.18
C SER A 97 -13.09 -18.31 14.73
N GLN A 98 -12.71 -19.39 14.05
CA GLN A 98 -13.16 -19.71 12.70
C GLN A 98 -13.93 -21.04 12.64
N ALA A 99 -14.33 -21.55 13.81
CA ALA A 99 -14.95 -22.89 13.90
C ALA A 99 -16.37 -22.96 13.28
N SER A 100 -17.14 -21.85 13.34
CA SER A 100 -18.52 -21.78 12.83
C SER A 100 -18.82 -20.44 12.18
N GLY A 101 -17.93 -19.96 11.36
CA GLY A 101 -17.90 -18.62 10.79
C GLY A 101 -16.63 -17.90 11.16
N PHE A 102 -16.68 -16.58 11.23
CA PHE A 102 -15.57 -15.76 11.73
C PHE A 102 -16.10 -14.90 12.87
N ASP A 103 -15.61 -15.15 14.07
CA ASP A 103 -16.12 -14.52 15.29
C ASP A 103 -14.97 -13.81 16.01
N ILE A 104 -15.19 -12.57 16.41
CA ILE A 104 -14.22 -11.75 17.17
C ILE A 104 -14.84 -11.32 18.48
N THR A 105 -14.17 -11.63 19.57
CA THR A 105 -14.51 -11.13 20.90
C THR A 105 -13.42 -10.15 21.36
N LEU A 106 -13.75 -8.87 21.37
CA LEU A 106 -12.84 -7.84 21.87
C LEU A 106 -12.74 -7.93 23.39
N GLY A 107 -11.52 -7.85 23.89
CA GLY A 107 -11.18 -7.85 25.31
C GLY A 107 -10.80 -6.46 25.82
N ALA A 108 -9.68 -6.37 26.53
CA ALA A 108 -9.21 -5.11 27.07
C ALA A 108 -8.74 -4.16 25.96
N SER A 109 -9.09 -2.88 26.10
CA SER A 109 -8.62 -1.79 25.26
C SER A 109 -8.18 -0.62 26.13
N THR A 110 -7.15 0.12 25.68
CA THR A 110 -6.88 1.46 26.22
C THR A 110 -7.98 2.42 25.75
N MET A 111 -8.20 3.49 26.51
CA MET A 111 -9.29 4.46 26.24
C MET A 111 -8.75 5.88 26.27
N ALA A 112 -7.66 6.14 25.54
CA ALA A 112 -7.19 7.50 25.32
C ALA A 112 -8.13 8.23 24.35
N ALA A 113 -8.32 9.53 24.54
CA ALA A 113 -8.99 10.36 23.55
C ALA A 113 -8.05 10.57 22.36
N CYS A 114 -8.37 9.99 21.22
CA CYS A 114 -7.61 10.19 19.99
C CYS A 114 -7.86 11.57 19.38
N ALA A 115 -7.05 11.93 18.39
CA ALA A 115 -7.20 13.19 17.69
C ALA A 115 -8.56 13.27 16.94
N GLU A 116 -8.98 14.49 16.63
CA GLU A 116 -10.17 14.71 15.83
C GLU A 116 -10.06 14.00 14.45
N GLY A 117 -11.14 13.38 14.04
CA GLY A 117 -11.19 12.58 12.80
C GLY A 117 -10.66 11.15 12.95
N SER A 118 -10.32 10.71 14.17
CA SER A 118 -10.01 9.30 14.44
C SER A 118 -11.21 8.41 14.14
N LEU A 119 -10.93 7.24 13.60
CA LEU A 119 -11.90 6.18 13.34
C LEU A 119 -11.84 5.05 14.39
N ASP A 120 -11.19 5.29 15.53
CA ASP A 120 -10.93 4.28 16.56
C ASP A 120 -12.21 3.59 17.06
N GLN A 121 -13.23 4.34 17.37
CA GLN A 121 -14.52 3.81 17.83
C GLN A 121 -15.22 3.02 16.74
N GLN A 122 -15.27 3.57 15.51
CA GLN A 122 -15.87 2.89 14.35
C GLN A 122 -15.14 1.57 14.06
N TYR A 123 -13.81 1.58 14.12
CA TYR A 123 -13.01 0.40 13.90
C TYR A 123 -13.29 -0.71 14.90
N LEU A 124 -13.31 -0.40 16.19
CA LEU A 124 -13.61 -1.36 17.25
C LEU A 124 -15.06 -1.87 17.18
N GLU A 125 -16.02 -1.01 16.88
CA GLU A 125 -17.42 -1.40 16.68
C GLU A 125 -17.56 -2.38 15.52
N LEU A 126 -16.94 -2.08 14.38
CA LEU A 126 -16.96 -2.96 13.21
C LEU A 126 -16.34 -4.34 13.53
N LEU A 127 -15.18 -4.35 14.20
CA LEU A 127 -14.52 -5.60 14.59
C LEU A 127 -15.40 -6.45 15.54
N GLY A 128 -16.07 -5.82 16.50
CA GLY A 128 -16.97 -6.52 17.43
C GLY A 128 -18.24 -7.09 16.78
N ASN A 129 -18.56 -6.65 15.55
CA ASN A 129 -19.71 -7.12 14.77
C ASN A 129 -19.33 -8.06 13.62
N VAL A 130 -18.06 -8.46 13.51
CA VAL A 130 -17.62 -9.39 12.47
C VAL A 130 -18.26 -10.76 12.65
N ALA A 131 -18.78 -11.33 11.57
CA ALA A 131 -19.39 -12.66 11.54
C ALA A 131 -18.87 -13.55 10.41
N ALA A 132 -18.16 -12.96 9.45
CA ALA A 132 -17.55 -13.68 8.35
C ALA A 132 -16.22 -13.03 7.94
N GLY A 133 -15.32 -13.79 7.34
CA GLY A 133 -14.07 -13.23 6.85
C GLY A 133 -13.06 -14.27 6.41
N GLY A 134 -11.99 -13.77 5.82
CA GLY A 134 -10.88 -14.60 5.36
C GLY A 134 -10.06 -13.92 4.28
N PRO A 135 -9.02 -14.59 3.77
CA PRO A 135 -8.21 -14.10 2.65
C PRO A 135 -9.07 -13.91 1.41
N ASP A 136 -8.85 -12.79 0.70
CA ASP A 136 -9.59 -12.45 -0.52
C ASP A 136 -9.04 -13.11 -1.80
N GLY A 137 -8.02 -13.97 -1.67
CA GLY A 137 -7.31 -14.61 -2.77
C GLY A 137 -6.33 -13.69 -3.52
N LYS A 138 -6.21 -12.43 -3.12
CA LYS A 138 -5.27 -11.43 -3.68
C LYS A 138 -4.20 -11.00 -2.69
N GLY A 139 -4.13 -11.66 -1.54
CA GLY A 139 -3.18 -11.35 -0.47
C GLY A 139 -3.71 -10.35 0.55
N ASN A 140 -4.98 -9.97 0.48
CA ASN A 140 -5.64 -9.13 1.46
C ASN A 140 -6.56 -9.97 2.36
N LEU A 141 -7.00 -9.36 3.47
CA LEU A 141 -8.01 -9.91 4.35
C LEU A 141 -9.30 -9.09 4.18
N ALA A 142 -10.42 -9.78 4.06
CA ALA A 142 -11.74 -9.17 4.11
C ALA A 142 -12.50 -9.69 5.33
N LEU A 143 -13.07 -8.78 6.12
CA LEU A 143 -13.95 -9.09 7.24
C LEU A 143 -15.34 -8.49 6.96
N GLU A 144 -16.39 -9.20 7.33
CA GLU A 144 -17.76 -8.79 7.07
C GLU A 144 -18.56 -8.85 8.38
N THR A 145 -19.36 -7.82 8.63
CA THR A 145 -20.27 -7.79 9.76
C THR A 145 -21.44 -8.75 9.56
N ALA A 146 -22.17 -9.03 10.62
CA ALA A 146 -23.37 -9.86 10.56
C ALA A 146 -24.33 -9.35 9.47
N GLY A 147 -24.93 -10.28 8.71
CA GLY A 147 -25.73 -9.94 7.56
C GLY A 147 -24.97 -9.46 6.32
N GLY A 148 -23.66 -9.31 6.39
CA GLY A 148 -22.82 -8.85 5.27
C GLY A 148 -23.04 -7.39 4.87
N GLU A 149 -23.61 -6.58 5.76
CA GLU A 149 -23.93 -5.18 5.50
C GLU A 149 -22.69 -4.31 5.32
N GLN A 150 -21.65 -4.60 6.09
CA GLN A 150 -20.39 -3.87 6.02
C GLN A 150 -19.24 -4.82 5.71
N ARG A 151 -18.39 -4.40 4.79
CA ARG A 151 -17.19 -5.14 4.41
C ARG A 151 -15.96 -4.28 4.67
N MET A 152 -15.12 -4.72 5.60
CA MET A 152 -13.81 -4.15 5.88
C MET A 152 -12.76 -4.81 4.99
N LEU A 153 -11.84 -4.03 4.45
CA LEU A 153 -10.71 -4.52 3.67
C LEU A 153 -9.40 -4.16 4.38
N PHE A 154 -8.51 -5.14 4.45
CA PHE A 154 -7.19 -5.01 5.07
C PHE A 154 -6.11 -5.45 4.10
N VAL A 155 -4.99 -4.75 4.11
CA VAL A 155 -3.78 -5.14 3.39
C VAL A 155 -2.77 -5.78 4.34
N ASN A 156 -1.90 -6.60 3.77
CA ASN A 156 -0.81 -7.23 4.50
C ASN A 156 0.26 -6.18 4.82
N GLY A 157 0.44 -5.87 6.10
CA GLY A 157 1.45 -4.95 6.64
C GLY A 157 2.76 -5.64 7.03
N GLY A 158 2.89 -6.93 6.76
CA GLY A 158 4.09 -7.71 7.06
C GLY A 158 3.89 -8.74 8.16
N ALA A 159 4.95 -9.48 8.46
CA ALA A 159 4.94 -10.48 9.53
C ALA A 159 4.80 -9.80 10.89
N ALA A 160 3.94 -10.37 11.73
CA ALA A 160 3.81 -9.90 13.10
C ALA A 160 5.07 -10.25 13.93
N PRO A 161 5.48 -9.38 14.87
CA PRO A 161 6.54 -9.73 15.82
C PRO A 161 6.22 -11.02 16.56
N ALA A 162 7.25 -11.78 16.93
CA ALA A 162 7.07 -12.92 17.82
C ALA A 162 6.47 -12.44 19.16
N PRO A 163 5.65 -13.25 19.83
CA PRO A 163 5.07 -12.94 21.14
C PRO A 163 6.14 -12.81 22.21
#